data_b23014e26e60c0f0f55e2b9a1138f31b
#
_entry.id   b23014e26e60c0f0f55e2b9a1138f31b
#
_cell.length_a   1.000
_cell.length_b   1.000
_cell.length_c   1.000
_cell.angle_alpha   90.00
_cell.angle_beta   90.00
_cell.angle_gamma   90.00
#
_symmetry.space_group_name_H-M   'P 1'
#
loop_
_entity.id
_entity.type
_entity.pdbx_description
1 polymer ?
#
loop_
_entity_poly.entity_id
_entity_poly.type
_entity_poly.pdbx_seq_one_letter_code
_entity_poly.pdbx_strand_id
1 'polypeptide(L)'
;MQHEAGKDLAVLEREVRSLIVAPACQTYLPIDEHTEILVNPTGRFVEGGPRADTGLTGRKLMVDTYGGLGSHGGGAFSGKDSSKVDRSAAYMARLIACTIVDAGLAARVSGGGAVPGSPRVTGVLWPGVPGP
;
A
#
# COMPACT_ATOMS: atom_id res chain seq x y z
N MET A 1 4.66 0.73 15.99
CA MET A 1 3.67 0.71 17.09
C MET A 1 4.13 1.63 18.21
N GLN A 2 3.23 2.50 18.73
CA GLN A 2 3.52 3.34 19.88
C GLN A 2 3.61 2.49 21.15
N HIS A 3 4.54 2.83 22.05
CA HIS A 3 4.80 2.08 23.28
C HIS A 3 5.31 3.00 24.40
N GLU A 4 5.32 2.52 25.63
CA GLU A 4 5.88 3.24 26.78
C GLU A 4 7.40 3.39 26.66
N ALA A 5 7.95 4.46 27.23
CA ALA A 5 9.38 4.78 27.16
C ALA A 5 10.28 3.68 27.76
N GLY A 6 9.79 2.98 28.79
CA GLY A 6 10.50 1.88 29.44
C GLY A 6 10.39 0.52 28.76
N LYS A 7 9.59 0.39 27.71
CA LYS A 7 9.40 -0.89 27.01
C LYS A 7 10.65 -1.31 26.25
N ASP A 8 11.10 -2.53 26.44
CA ASP A 8 12.17 -3.13 25.65
C ASP A 8 11.69 -3.43 24.23
N LEU A 9 12.45 -3.04 23.21
CA LEU A 9 12.07 -3.19 21.80
C LEU A 9 12.03 -4.66 21.35
N ALA A 10 12.90 -5.51 21.89
CA ALA A 10 12.89 -6.93 21.54
C ALA A 10 11.68 -7.65 22.15
N VAL A 11 11.23 -7.22 23.32
CA VAL A 11 9.98 -7.70 23.92
C VAL A 11 8.79 -7.22 23.12
N LEU A 12 8.76 -5.93 22.74
CA LEU A 12 7.71 -5.36 21.90
C LEU A 12 7.60 -6.11 20.58
N GLU A 13 8.71 -6.37 19.91
CA GLU A 13 8.73 -7.10 18.64
C GLU A 13 8.12 -8.49 18.78
N ARG A 14 8.52 -9.26 19.79
CA ARG A 14 7.95 -10.58 20.05
C ARG A 14 6.44 -10.54 20.29
N GLU A 15 5.99 -9.59 21.11
CA GLU A 15 4.56 -9.42 21.41
C GLU A 15 3.77 -9.05 20.16
N VAL A 16 4.26 -8.11 19.36
CA VAL A 16 3.60 -7.71 18.10
C VAL A 16 3.53 -8.88 17.12
N ARG A 17 4.61 -9.63 16.97
CA ARG A 17 4.64 -10.82 16.09
C ARG A 17 3.63 -11.87 16.54
N SER A 18 3.63 -12.21 17.82
CA SER A 18 2.79 -13.31 18.34
C SER A 18 1.34 -12.93 18.55
N LEU A 19 1.05 -11.73 19.04
CA LEU A 19 -0.30 -11.32 19.44
C LEU A 19 -1.07 -10.57 18.35
N ILE A 20 -0.38 -9.99 17.37
CA ILE A 20 -1.02 -9.17 16.34
C ILE A 20 -0.80 -9.77 14.96
N VAL A 21 0.47 -9.91 14.54
CA VAL A 21 0.78 -10.28 13.16
C VAL A 21 0.38 -11.73 12.86
N ALA A 22 0.80 -12.66 13.70
CA ALA A 22 0.51 -14.07 13.48
C ALA A 22 -1.01 -14.36 13.41
N PRO A 23 -1.84 -13.92 14.36
CA PRO A 23 -3.28 -14.13 14.28
C PRO A 23 -3.93 -13.44 13.08
N ALA A 24 -3.49 -12.23 12.75
CA ALA A 24 -4.06 -11.48 11.62
C ALA A 24 -3.75 -12.12 10.26
N CYS A 25 -2.56 -12.68 10.11
CA CYS A 25 -2.13 -13.29 8.84
C CYS A 25 -2.60 -14.74 8.67
N GLN A 26 -2.87 -15.43 9.76
CA GLN A 26 -3.16 -16.87 9.78
C GLN A 26 -4.28 -17.29 8.80
N THR A 27 -5.27 -16.42 8.60
CA THR A 27 -6.44 -16.70 7.76
C THR A 27 -6.19 -16.40 6.28
N TYR A 28 -5.33 -15.44 5.97
CA TYR A 28 -5.22 -14.88 4.62
C TYR A 28 -3.88 -15.14 3.97
N LEU A 29 -2.80 -15.12 4.74
CA LEU A 29 -1.45 -15.25 4.23
C LEU A 29 -0.58 -15.96 5.27
N PRO A 30 -0.24 -17.23 5.07
CA PRO A 30 0.64 -17.93 6.00
C PRO A 30 2.01 -17.25 6.05
N ILE A 31 2.50 -17.03 7.25
CA ILE A 31 3.83 -16.49 7.52
C ILE A 31 4.80 -17.66 7.53
N ASP A 32 5.84 -17.59 6.72
CA ASP A 32 6.93 -18.56 6.64
C ASP A 32 8.26 -17.97 7.14
N GLU A 33 9.33 -18.75 7.06
CA GLU A 33 10.67 -18.34 7.46
C GLU A 33 11.29 -17.24 6.58
N HIS A 34 10.76 -17.05 5.36
CA HIS A 34 11.20 -16.02 4.43
C HIS A 34 10.42 -14.72 4.58
N THR A 35 9.38 -14.72 5.40
CA THR A 35 8.53 -13.54 5.61
C THR A 35 9.23 -12.54 6.53
N GLU A 36 9.63 -11.41 5.97
CA GLU A 36 10.21 -10.32 6.74
C GLU A 36 9.12 -9.54 7.49
N ILE A 37 9.23 -9.46 8.82
CA ILE A 37 8.32 -8.70 9.67
C ILE A 37 9.10 -7.60 10.37
N LEU A 38 8.82 -6.35 10.00
CA LEU A 38 9.46 -5.18 10.56
C LEU A 38 8.58 -4.53 11.64
N VAL A 39 9.09 -4.44 12.85
CA VAL A 39 8.42 -3.79 13.98
C VAL A 39 9.27 -2.63 14.45
N ASN A 40 8.78 -1.41 14.31
CA ASN A 40 9.49 -0.18 14.66
C ASN A 40 10.94 -0.11 14.11
N PRO A 41 11.15 -0.31 12.80
CA PRO A 41 12.51 -0.40 12.22
C PRO A 41 13.31 0.87 12.38
N THR A 42 12.66 2.01 12.63
CA THR A 42 13.31 3.30 12.89
C THR A 42 13.63 3.54 14.38
N GLY A 43 13.30 2.56 15.24
CA GLY A 43 13.56 2.62 16.67
C GLY A 43 12.32 2.94 17.53
N ARG A 44 12.53 3.60 18.65
CA ARG A 44 11.49 3.88 19.64
C ARG A 44 10.44 4.83 19.12
N PHE A 45 9.16 4.50 19.39
CA PHE A 45 8.02 5.34 19.11
C PHE A 45 7.20 5.56 20.39
N VAL A 46 7.63 6.51 21.20
CA VAL A 46 7.01 6.82 22.50
C VAL A 46 5.99 7.94 22.37
N GLU A 47 6.34 9.02 21.70
CA GLU A 47 5.47 10.17 21.50
C GLU A 47 4.77 10.07 20.14
N GLY A 48 3.45 9.98 20.16
CA GLY A 48 2.59 9.88 18.97
C GLY A 48 1.40 10.84 19.05
N GLY A 49 0.51 10.70 18.05
CA GLY A 49 -0.68 11.53 17.92
C GLY A 49 -0.40 12.94 17.38
N PRO A 50 -1.40 13.85 17.41
CA PRO A 50 -1.32 15.17 16.77
C PRO A 50 -0.19 16.06 17.27
N ARG A 51 0.31 15.80 18.47
CA ARG A 51 1.43 16.54 19.05
C ARG A 51 2.75 16.22 18.36
N ALA A 52 2.95 14.95 17.96
CA ALA A 52 4.16 14.51 17.28
C ALA A 52 4.07 14.77 15.78
N ASP A 53 2.94 14.41 15.17
CA ASP A 53 2.70 14.59 13.75
C ASP A 53 1.19 14.67 13.44
N THR A 54 0.81 15.59 12.57
CA THR A 54 -0.56 15.77 12.14
C THR A 54 -0.74 15.24 10.72
N GLY A 55 -1.63 14.27 10.56
CA GLY A 55 -1.92 13.69 9.26
C GLY A 55 -2.69 14.64 8.33
N LEU A 56 -2.49 14.47 7.04
CA LEU A 56 -3.22 15.19 5.99
C LEU A 56 -3.71 14.19 4.93
N THR A 57 -4.85 14.51 4.31
CA THR A 57 -5.38 13.74 3.18
C THR A 57 -4.40 13.73 2.01
N GLY A 58 -4.19 12.55 1.41
CA GLY A 58 -3.32 12.39 0.25
C GLY A 58 -1.82 12.44 0.56
N ARG A 59 -1.41 12.26 1.81
CA ARG A 59 0.00 12.14 2.21
C ARG A 59 0.49 10.71 2.43
N LYS A 60 -0.37 9.72 2.21
CA LYS A 60 -0.03 8.30 2.28
C LYS A 60 -0.50 7.57 1.02
N LEU A 61 -0.10 8.08 -0.14
CA LEU A 61 -0.58 7.64 -1.46
C LEU A 61 -0.38 6.15 -1.71
N MET A 62 0.72 5.57 -1.25
CA MET A 62 0.96 4.12 -1.37
C MET A 62 -0.06 3.31 -0.57
N VAL A 63 -0.40 3.75 0.65
CA VAL A 63 -1.43 3.11 1.48
C VAL A 63 -2.82 3.32 0.91
N ASP A 64 -3.10 4.52 0.39
CA ASP A 64 -4.40 4.88 -0.18
C ASP A 64 -4.70 4.11 -1.48
N THR A 65 -3.70 3.58 -2.14
CA THR A 65 -3.80 2.87 -3.41
C THR A 65 -3.55 1.37 -3.26
N TYR A 66 -2.40 0.86 -3.71
CA TYR A 66 -2.12 -0.59 -3.81
C TYR A 66 -1.00 -1.06 -2.88
N GLY A 67 -0.63 -0.29 -1.89
CA GLY A 67 0.49 -0.60 -1.02
C GLY A 67 1.82 -0.58 -1.78
N GLY A 68 2.55 -1.65 -1.78
CA GLY A 68 3.78 -1.80 -2.56
C GLY A 68 3.63 -2.66 -3.82
N LEU A 69 2.44 -3.23 -4.06
CA LEU A 69 2.19 -4.13 -5.19
C LEU A 69 2.22 -3.41 -6.54
N GLY A 70 1.85 -2.14 -6.56
CA GLY A 70 1.88 -1.31 -7.75
C GLY A 70 2.67 -0.04 -7.56
N SER A 71 3.43 0.34 -8.58
CA SER A 71 4.16 1.60 -8.57
C SER A 71 3.19 2.77 -8.52
N HIS A 72 3.58 3.88 -7.90
CA HIS A 72 2.80 5.10 -7.84
C HIS A 72 3.65 6.29 -8.27
N GLY A 73 3.05 7.21 -9.05
CA GLY A 73 3.75 8.39 -9.54
C GLY A 73 3.84 9.55 -8.56
N GLY A 74 3.14 9.46 -7.42
CA GLY A 74 3.15 10.48 -6.36
C GLY A 74 2.01 11.51 -6.45
N GLY A 75 1.13 11.43 -7.46
CA GLY A 75 0.02 12.36 -7.60
C GLY A 75 -1.20 12.00 -6.75
N ALA A 76 -1.60 12.85 -5.81
CA ALA A 76 -2.86 12.71 -5.08
C ALA A 76 -4.06 13.01 -5.96
N PHE A 77 -5.20 12.36 -5.71
CA PHE A 77 -6.44 12.57 -6.50
C PHE A 77 -7.35 13.63 -5.90
N SER A 78 -7.29 13.82 -4.58
CA SER A 78 -8.14 14.76 -3.85
C SER A 78 -8.04 16.17 -4.42
N GLY A 79 -9.20 16.79 -4.66
CA GLY A 79 -9.29 18.15 -5.18
C GLY A 79 -8.96 18.32 -6.68
N LYS A 80 -8.69 17.24 -7.39
CA LYS A 80 -8.38 17.29 -8.84
C LYS A 80 -9.60 16.93 -9.66
N ASP A 81 -9.84 17.71 -10.71
CA ASP A 81 -10.81 17.43 -11.76
C ASP A 81 -10.22 16.55 -12.87
N SER A 82 -11.03 16.21 -13.88
CA SER A 82 -10.64 15.34 -14.99
C SER A 82 -9.54 15.92 -15.90
N SER A 83 -9.27 17.22 -15.83
CA SER A 83 -8.19 17.86 -16.60
C SER A 83 -6.80 17.56 -16.03
N LYS A 84 -6.72 17.08 -14.79
CA LYS A 84 -5.46 16.80 -14.12
C LYS A 84 -4.99 15.37 -14.45
N VAL A 85 -3.87 15.27 -15.13
CA VAL A 85 -3.29 14.03 -15.66
C VAL A 85 -3.02 12.99 -14.55
N ASP A 86 -2.60 13.41 -13.37
CA ASP A 86 -2.38 12.51 -12.23
C ASP A 86 -3.62 11.66 -11.91
N ARG A 87 -4.80 12.25 -12.03
CA ARG A 87 -6.07 11.57 -11.79
C ARG A 87 -6.61 10.89 -13.05
N SER A 88 -6.73 11.59 -14.15
CA SER A 88 -7.33 11.04 -15.38
C SER A 88 -6.52 9.88 -15.94
N ALA A 89 -5.19 9.97 -15.94
CA ALA A 89 -4.34 8.89 -16.41
C ALA A 89 -4.35 7.68 -15.45
N ALA A 90 -4.45 7.89 -14.15
CA ALA A 90 -4.60 6.80 -13.19
C ALA A 90 -5.91 6.03 -13.37
N TYR A 91 -7.02 6.73 -13.59
CA TYR A 91 -8.30 6.09 -13.86
C TYR A 91 -8.31 5.34 -15.21
N MET A 92 -7.68 5.90 -16.23
CA MET A 92 -7.54 5.22 -17.51
C MET A 92 -6.66 3.98 -17.41
N ALA A 93 -5.53 4.07 -16.74
CA ALA A 93 -4.66 2.91 -16.49
C ALA A 93 -5.39 1.80 -15.73
N ARG A 94 -6.21 2.16 -14.74
CA ARG A 94 -7.05 1.21 -14.01
C ARG A 94 -8.08 0.56 -14.92
N LEU A 95 -8.77 1.34 -15.75
CA LEU A 95 -9.75 0.83 -16.70
C LEU A 95 -9.12 -0.17 -17.68
N ILE A 96 -7.99 0.19 -18.30
CA ILE A 96 -7.27 -0.70 -19.22
C ILE A 96 -6.89 -2.00 -18.51
N ALA A 97 -6.33 -1.88 -17.33
CA ALA A 97 -5.90 -3.02 -16.56
C ALA A 97 -7.08 -3.95 -16.21
N CYS A 98 -8.21 -3.41 -15.74
CA CYS A 98 -9.43 -4.20 -15.49
C CYS A 98 -9.93 -4.88 -16.75
N THR A 99 -10.00 -4.18 -17.86
CA THR A 99 -10.44 -4.74 -19.15
C THR A 99 -9.60 -5.94 -19.60
N ILE A 100 -8.29 -5.87 -19.41
CA ILE A 100 -7.39 -7.00 -19.76
C ILE A 100 -7.67 -8.23 -18.91
N VAL A 101 -7.89 -8.07 -17.61
CA VAL A 101 -8.19 -9.20 -16.71
C VAL A 101 -9.59 -9.74 -16.95
N ASP A 102 -10.58 -8.86 -17.11
CA ASP A 102 -11.98 -9.27 -17.36
C ASP A 102 -12.13 -10.00 -18.70
N ALA A 103 -11.28 -9.66 -19.66
CA ALA A 103 -11.19 -10.39 -20.93
C ALA A 103 -10.43 -11.73 -20.83
N GLY A 104 -9.94 -12.12 -19.66
CA GLY A 104 -9.18 -13.35 -19.45
C GLY A 104 -7.79 -13.39 -20.10
N LEU A 105 -7.28 -12.23 -20.57
CA LEU A 105 -5.99 -12.14 -21.24
C LEU A 105 -4.80 -12.23 -20.29
N ALA A 106 -4.99 -11.88 -19.03
CA ALA A 106 -3.99 -12.00 -17.98
C ALA A 106 -4.65 -12.14 -16.61
N ALA A 107 -4.06 -12.92 -15.71
CA ALA A 107 -4.50 -13.05 -14.32
C ALA A 107 -4.12 -11.82 -13.47
N ARG A 108 -3.11 -11.07 -13.88
CA ARG A 108 -2.61 -9.87 -13.21
C ARG A 108 -2.00 -8.91 -14.23
N VAL A 109 -2.28 -7.63 -14.07
CA VAL A 109 -1.66 -6.57 -14.88
C VAL A 109 -1.13 -5.48 -13.95
N SER A 110 0.14 -5.12 -14.15
CA SER A 110 0.73 -3.92 -13.55
C SER A 110 1.27 -3.08 -14.71
N GLY A 111 0.76 -1.88 -14.89
CA GLY A 111 1.14 -0.99 -15.98
C GLY A 111 1.49 0.40 -15.47
N GLY A 112 2.55 0.98 -16.00
CA GLY A 112 2.92 2.38 -15.79
C GLY A 112 2.93 3.10 -17.12
N GLY A 113 2.07 4.11 -17.28
CA GLY A 113 2.13 5.02 -18.38
C GLY A 113 3.09 6.17 -18.07
N ALA A 114 4.06 6.45 -18.93
CA ALA A 114 4.83 7.67 -18.88
C ALA A 114 4.19 8.68 -19.84
N VAL A 115 3.65 9.77 -19.29
CA VAL A 115 3.34 10.96 -20.09
C VAL A 115 4.59 11.84 -20.02
N PRO A 116 5.13 12.34 -21.14
CA PRO A 116 6.29 13.22 -21.11
C PRO A 116 6.06 14.41 -20.16
N GLY A 117 6.92 14.57 -19.17
CA GLY A 117 6.82 15.62 -18.15
C GLY A 117 5.90 15.33 -16.96
N SER A 118 5.35 14.12 -16.86
CA SER A 118 4.47 13.68 -15.77
C SER A 118 5.07 12.50 -14.99
N PRO A 119 4.80 12.38 -13.68
CA PRO A 119 5.16 11.19 -12.94
C PRO A 119 4.47 9.95 -13.53
N ARG A 120 5.11 8.79 -13.40
CA ARG A 120 4.53 7.51 -13.84
C ARG A 120 3.20 7.28 -13.14
N VAL A 121 2.16 7.09 -13.91
CA VAL A 121 0.85 6.67 -13.40
C VAL A 121 0.76 5.16 -13.54
N THR A 122 0.48 4.49 -12.45
CA THR A 122 0.43 3.03 -12.43
C THR A 122 -0.94 2.56 -11.94
N GLY A 123 -1.54 1.64 -12.67
CA GLY A 123 -2.66 0.85 -12.21
C GLY A 123 -2.22 -0.57 -11.88
N VAL A 124 -2.61 -1.09 -10.74
CA VAL A 124 -2.45 -2.49 -10.40
C VAL A 124 -3.79 -3.17 -10.36
N LEU A 125 -3.81 -4.38 -10.83
CA LEU A 125 -4.98 -5.22 -10.78
C LEU A 125 -4.94 -6.24 -9.67
N TRP A 126 -6.13 -6.45 -9.16
CA TRP A 126 -6.52 -7.50 -8.25
C TRP A 126 -6.23 -8.89 -8.85
N PRO A 127 -5.78 -9.89 -8.07
CA PRO A 127 -5.71 -11.27 -8.53
C PRO A 127 -7.13 -11.70 -8.93
N GLY A 128 -7.26 -12.19 -10.13
CA GLY A 128 -8.53 -12.70 -10.63
C GLY A 128 -9.09 -13.76 -9.69
N VAL A 129 -10.39 -13.67 -9.40
CA VAL A 129 -11.13 -14.80 -8.88
C VAL A 129 -10.97 -15.93 -9.91
N PRO A 130 -10.59 -17.16 -9.51
CA PRO A 130 -10.57 -18.26 -10.47
C PRO A 130 -11.94 -18.33 -11.14
N GLY A 131 -11.96 -18.20 -12.44
CA GLY A 131 -13.16 -18.43 -13.23
C GLY A 131 -13.66 -19.87 -13.04
N PRO A 132 -14.93 -20.11 -13.36
CA PRO A 132 -15.55 -21.41 -13.20
C PRO A 132 -14.85 -22.52 -13.98
#